data_e1118291d9f29048cfb7bc6a9dfa7bd5
#
_entry.id   e1118291d9f29048cfb7bc6a9dfa7bd5
#
_cell.length_a   1.000
_cell.length_b   1.000
_cell.length_c   1.000
_cell.angle_alpha   90.00
_cell.angle_beta   90.00
_cell.angle_gamma   90.00
#
_symmetry.space_group_name_H-M   'P 1'
#
loop_
_entity.id
_entity.type
_entity.pdbx_description
1 polymer ?
#
loop_
_entity_poly.entity_id
_entity_poly.type
_entity_poly.pdbx_seq_one_letter_code
_entity_poly.pdbx_strand_id
1 'polypeptide(L)'
;MTLMIYMRIMNWIHVAAREIYWATSYKAHVMTDPLSTLLAAKGTLLADGATGTNLFNMGLMSGDAPELWNVDEPEKIRQLYLGAVNAGSDVFLTNSFGANAARLKLHDAQDRAFELSKIAAEIARDIADAADHTVIVAGSVGPTGEIMQPVGSLSHADAVEIFHETAEGLKAGGADVAWVETISSMEEFAAAAEAFARADIPWCGTMSFDTAGRTMMGVTTKNLTALVETFENPPIAFGANCGTGASDLLRTVLGFADSDRAVIAKGNAGIPKYVDGHIHYDGTPELMGEYALLARAAGAKIVGGCCGTQPEHLRHMRAALDSAVDREAPTLDEIVSAMGPFTSESDGTDGNDNSPRRRKRRRAA
;
A
#
# COMPACT_ATOMS: atom_id res chain seq x y z
N MET A 1 -34.36 16.95 -38.99
CA MET A 1 -32.94 16.49 -39.15
C MET A 1 -31.95 17.48 -38.48
N THR A 2 -32.07 18.76 -38.66
CA THR A 2 -31.15 19.79 -38.16
C THR A 2 -31.07 19.88 -36.60
N LEU A 3 -32.20 19.74 -35.90
CA LEU A 3 -32.27 19.81 -34.43
C LEU A 3 -31.58 18.64 -33.74
N MET A 4 -31.67 17.42 -34.28
CA MET A 4 -30.97 16.23 -33.75
C MET A 4 -29.44 16.32 -33.92
N ILE A 5 -28.98 16.93 -35.00
CA ILE A 5 -27.54 17.14 -35.22
C ILE A 5 -27.02 18.17 -34.25
N TYR A 6 -27.77 19.25 -34.01
CA TYR A 6 -27.40 20.29 -33.04
C TYR A 6 -27.31 19.75 -31.59
N MET A 7 -28.26 18.93 -31.16
CA MET A 7 -28.26 18.28 -29.84
C MET A 7 -27.08 17.29 -29.68
N ARG A 8 -26.72 16.55 -30.74
CA ARG A 8 -25.55 15.65 -30.70
C ARG A 8 -24.23 16.41 -30.61
N ILE A 9 -24.08 17.52 -31.33
CA ILE A 9 -22.89 18.37 -31.30
C ILE A 9 -22.76 19.04 -29.92
N MET A 10 -23.86 19.57 -29.35
CA MET A 10 -23.84 20.15 -28.01
C MET A 10 -23.50 19.13 -26.91
N ASN A 11 -24.03 17.91 -27.03
CA ASN A 11 -23.68 16.84 -26.09
C ASN A 11 -22.20 16.43 -26.22
N TRP A 12 -21.65 16.38 -27.42
CA TRP A 12 -20.24 16.08 -27.67
C TRP A 12 -19.32 17.18 -27.13
N ILE A 13 -19.67 18.45 -27.32
CA ILE A 13 -18.94 19.60 -26.77
C ILE A 13 -18.98 19.58 -25.23
N HIS A 14 -20.11 19.24 -24.61
CA HIS A 14 -20.23 19.12 -23.15
C HIS A 14 -19.36 17.98 -22.58
N VAL A 15 -19.33 16.84 -23.24
CA VAL A 15 -18.50 15.70 -22.85
C VAL A 15 -17.02 16.05 -23.02
N ALA A 16 -16.62 16.60 -24.17
CA ALA A 16 -15.23 16.99 -24.42
C ALA A 16 -14.75 18.12 -23.48
N ALA A 17 -15.59 19.11 -23.19
CA ALA A 17 -15.28 20.18 -22.26
C ALA A 17 -15.13 19.66 -20.82
N ARG A 18 -15.95 18.68 -20.44
CA ARG A 18 -15.87 18.01 -19.14
C ARG A 18 -14.60 17.17 -19.03
N GLU A 19 -14.23 16.41 -20.05
CA GLU A 19 -12.98 15.63 -20.10
C GLU A 19 -11.74 16.53 -20.05
N ILE A 20 -11.74 17.66 -20.79
CA ILE A 20 -10.63 18.63 -20.76
C ILE A 20 -10.54 19.31 -19.40
N TYR A 21 -11.67 19.71 -18.81
CA TYR A 21 -11.71 20.34 -17.49
C TYR A 21 -11.20 19.36 -16.40
N TRP A 22 -11.65 18.10 -16.44
CA TRP A 22 -11.19 17.07 -15.52
C TRP A 22 -9.73 16.73 -15.72
N ALA A 23 -9.26 16.56 -16.95
CA ALA A 23 -7.85 16.26 -17.24
C ALA A 23 -6.90 17.41 -16.82
N THR A 24 -7.31 18.67 -16.98
CA THR A 24 -6.52 19.84 -16.55
C THR A 24 -6.61 20.06 -15.05
N SER A 25 -7.77 19.89 -14.44
CA SER A 25 -7.96 20.00 -12.99
C SER A 25 -7.22 18.87 -12.26
N TYR A 26 -7.31 17.64 -12.75
CA TYR A 26 -6.58 16.49 -12.21
C TYR A 26 -5.06 16.66 -12.34
N LYS A 27 -4.53 17.04 -13.53
CA LYS A 27 -3.10 17.35 -13.68
C LYS A 27 -2.65 18.47 -12.76
N ALA A 28 -3.46 19.51 -12.56
CA ALA A 28 -3.14 20.59 -11.64
C ALA A 28 -3.14 20.12 -10.18
N HIS A 29 -4.06 19.22 -9.80
CA HIS A 29 -4.14 18.67 -8.43
C HIS A 29 -3.01 17.69 -8.13
N VAL A 30 -2.70 16.77 -9.05
CA VAL A 30 -1.57 15.83 -8.95
C VAL A 30 -0.21 16.54 -8.97
N MET A 31 -0.09 17.69 -9.63
CA MET A 31 1.16 18.49 -9.65
C MET A 31 1.39 19.33 -8.39
N THR A 32 0.42 19.38 -7.47
CA THR A 32 0.49 20.24 -6.27
C THR A 32 0.45 19.47 -4.95
N ASP A 33 0.18 18.14 -4.97
CA ASP A 33 0.21 17.37 -3.74
C ASP A 33 1.65 17.18 -3.22
N PRO A 34 1.84 17.15 -1.88
CA PRO A 34 3.17 17.07 -1.28
C PRO A 34 3.96 15.82 -1.67
N LEU A 35 3.29 14.65 -1.81
CA LEU A 35 3.94 13.39 -2.16
C LEU A 35 4.50 13.43 -3.59
N SER A 36 3.72 13.85 -4.57
CA SER A 36 4.17 14.00 -5.96
C SER A 36 5.31 15.00 -6.08
N THR A 37 5.24 16.10 -5.33
CA THR A 37 6.28 17.13 -5.28
C THR A 37 7.59 16.54 -4.74
N LEU A 38 7.53 15.82 -3.62
CA LEU A 38 8.72 15.20 -3.02
C LEU A 38 9.30 14.09 -3.89
N LEU A 39 8.42 13.29 -4.51
CA LEU A 39 8.81 12.22 -5.43
C LEU A 39 9.53 12.78 -6.68
N ALA A 40 9.02 13.86 -7.25
CA ALA A 40 9.66 14.55 -8.36
C ALA A 40 11.04 15.12 -7.99
N ALA A 41 11.19 15.62 -6.75
CA ALA A 41 12.46 16.18 -6.27
C ALA A 41 13.53 15.11 -5.98
N LYS A 42 13.15 13.97 -5.38
CA LYS A 42 14.09 12.92 -4.92
C LYS A 42 14.21 11.75 -5.89
N GLY A 43 13.24 11.52 -6.76
CA GLY A 43 13.18 10.40 -7.71
C GLY A 43 12.85 9.05 -7.07
N THR A 44 13.34 8.77 -5.86
CA THR A 44 12.98 7.58 -5.06
C THR A 44 12.81 8.00 -3.61
N LEU A 45 11.72 7.55 -2.97
CA LEU A 45 11.41 7.83 -1.58
C LEU A 45 11.58 6.58 -0.72
N LEU A 46 12.02 6.78 0.52
CA LEU A 46 12.00 5.76 1.56
C LEU A 46 10.69 5.89 2.34
N ALA A 47 9.85 4.86 2.29
CA ALA A 47 8.72 4.72 3.19
C ALA A 47 9.16 4.07 4.52
N ASP A 48 8.26 4.05 5.49
CA ASP A 48 8.49 3.45 6.80
C ASP A 48 8.58 1.91 6.79
N GLY A 49 8.64 1.36 8.00
CA GLY A 49 8.64 -0.08 8.28
C GLY A 49 7.30 -0.58 8.81
N ALA A 50 7.40 -1.52 9.74
CA ALA A 50 6.25 -2.16 10.35
C ALA A 50 5.58 -1.27 11.42
N THR A 51 4.25 -1.23 11.42
CA THR A 51 3.47 -0.71 12.54
C THR A 51 3.22 -1.81 13.57
N GLY A 52 2.46 -2.84 13.22
CA GLY A 52 2.01 -3.85 14.17
C GLY A 52 3.14 -4.61 14.89
N THR A 53 4.15 -5.09 14.16
CA THR A 53 5.27 -5.83 14.79
C THR A 53 6.09 -4.94 15.73
N ASN A 54 6.23 -3.64 15.44
CA ASN A 54 6.91 -2.71 16.34
C ASN A 54 6.06 -2.41 17.59
N LEU A 55 4.73 -2.30 17.46
CA LEU A 55 3.84 -2.12 18.62
C LEU A 55 3.81 -3.36 19.51
N PHE A 56 3.88 -4.59 18.96
CA PHE A 56 4.05 -5.80 19.78
C PHE A 56 5.35 -5.75 20.60
N ASN A 57 6.45 -5.24 20.03
CA ASN A 57 7.70 -5.04 20.78
C ASN A 57 7.57 -3.96 21.86
N MET A 58 6.61 -3.04 21.75
CA MET A 58 6.29 -2.02 22.74
C MET A 58 5.23 -2.48 23.77
N GLY A 59 4.76 -3.74 23.67
CA GLY A 59 3.86 -4.36 24.63
C GLY A 59 2.39 -4.44 24.21
N LEU A 60 2.06 -4.20 22.94
CA LEU A 60 0.73 -4.51 22.40
C LEU A 60 0.49 -6.03 22.50
N MET A 61 -0.66 -6.42 23.01
CA MET A 61 -0.99 -7.83 23.14
C MET A 61 -1.66 -8.36 21.87
N SER A 62 -1.50 -9.67 21.64
CA SER A 62 -2.22 -10.32 20.54
C SER A 62 -3.73 -10.27 20.78
N GLY A 63 -4.46 -9.76 19.80
CA GLY A 63 -5.91 -9.58 19.88
C GLY A 63 -6.35 -8.17 20.26
N ASP A 64 -5.43 -7.29 20.68
CA ASP A 64 -5.76 -5.87 20.89
C ASP A 64 -5.86 -5.12 19.54
N ALA A 65 -6.67 -4.06 19.49
CA ALA A 65 -6.70 -3.14 18.37
C ALA A 65 -5.59 -2.09 18.51
N PRO A 66 -4.58 -2.08 17.63
CA PRO A 66 -3.51 -1.09 17.67
C PRO A 66 -4.02 0.35 17.66
N GLU A 67 -5.12 0.60 16.98
CA GLU A 67 -5.72 1.91 16.77
C GLU A 67 -6.20 2.56 18.06
N LEU A 68 -6.59 1.77 19.06
CA LEU A 68 -6.98 2.29 20.37
C LEU A 68 -5.81 2.94 21.11
N TRP A 69 -4.56 2.53 20.81
CA TRP A 69 -3.37 3.14 21.37
C TRP A 69 -3.13 4.58 20.92
N ASN A 70 -3.81 5.04 19.86
CA ASN A 70 -3.81 6.46 19.50
C ASN A 70 -4.36 7.34 20.64
N VAL A 71 -5.27 6.77 21.47
CA VAL A 71 -5.89 7.42 22.62
C VAL A 71 -5.27 6.94 23.93
N ASP A 72 -5.10 5.62 24.08
CA ASP A 72 -4.71 5.01 25.36
C ASP A 72 -3.20 5.11 25.62
N GLU A 73 -2.38 5.07 24.57
CA GLU A 73 -0.90 5.04 24.63
C GLU A 73 -0.25 5.98 23.60
N PRO A 74 -0.68 7.25 23.47
CA PRO A 74 -0.25 8.13 22.38
C PRO A 74 1.27 8.34 22.32
N GLU A 75 1.97 8.27 23.45
CA GLU A 75 3.42 8.40 23.48
C GLU A 75 4.15 7.21 22.82
N LYS A 76 3.58 6.02 22.88
CA LYS A 76 4.12 4.86 22.15
C LYS A 76 3.94 5.04 20.65
N ILE A 77 2.79 5.59 20.22
CA ILE A 77 2.56 5.91 18.82
C ILE A 77 3.52 7.01 18.33
N ARG A 78 3.76 8.06 19.17
CA ARG A 78 4.80 9.07 18.85
C ARG A 78 6.18 8.43 18.69
N GLN A 79 6.57 7.52 19.58
CA GLN A 79 7.84 6.80 19.50
C GLN A 79 7.96 5.96 18.23
N LEU A 80 6.87 5.29 17.82
CA LEU A 80 6.81 4.53 16.57
C LEU A 80 7.13 5.45 15.37
N TYR A 81 6.43 6.56 15.23
CA TYR A 81 6.59 7.51 14.12
C TYR A 81 7.97 8.18 14.13
N LEU A 82 8.43 8.63 15.30
CA LEU A 82 9.79 9.18 15.46
C LEU A 82 10.86 8.17 15.07
N GLY A 83 10.64 6.89 15.35
CA GLY A 83 11.54 5.82 14.94
C GLY A 83 11.75 5.77 13.43
N ALA A 84 10.68 5.90 12.63
CA ALA A 84 10.73 5.92 11.18
C ALA A 84 11.35 7.23 10.64
N VAL A 85 10.88 8.39 11.14
CA VAL A 85 11.36 9.71 10.70
C VAL A 85 12.86 9.88 11.00
N ASN A 86 13.30 9.56 12.21
CA ASN A 86 14.71 9.62 12.61
C ASN A 86 15.60 8.59 11.89
N ALA A 87 15.02 7.57 11.29
CA ALA A 87 15.72 6.62 10.43
C ALA A 87 15.86 7.11 8.99
N GLY A 88 15.29 8.28 8.66
CA GLY A 88 15.38 8.91 7.34
C GLY A 88 14.22 8.56 6.38
N SER A 89 13.08 8.13 6.89
CA SER A 89 11.89 7.91 6.06
C SER A 89 11.36 9.23 5.49
N ASP A 90 11.05 9.23 4.21
CA ASP A 90 10.42 10.34 3.48
C ASP A 90 8.89 10.30 3.60
N VAL A 91 8.35 9.11 3.86
CA VAL A 91 6.92 8.82 4.00
C VAL A 91 6.75 7.88 5.18
N PHE A 92 5.79 8.12 6.06
CA PHE A 92 5.42 7.15 7.09
C PHE A 92 3.91 7.04 7.22
N LEU A 93 3.45 5.84 7.60
CA LEU A 93 2.05 5.49 7.70
C LEU A 93 1.52 5.70 9.11
N THR A 94 0.28 6.17 9.21
CA THR A 94 -0.42 6.35 10.49
C THR A 94 -0.81 5.00 11.11
N ASN A 95 -0.99 4.97 12.43
CA ASN A 95 -1.51 3.81 13.15
C ASN A 95 -3.04 3.74 13.02
N SER A 96 -3.52 3.52 11.81
CA SER A 96 -4.94 3.51 11.45
C SER A 96 -5.32 2.39 10.47
N PHE A 97 -4.47 1.39 10.32
CA PHE A 97 -4.68 0.25 9.40
C PHE A 97 -6.04 -0.43 9.60
N GLY A 98 -6.42 -0.70 10.84
CA GLY A 98 -7.71 -1.28 11.22
C GLY A 98 -8.75 -0.25 11.67
N ALA A 99 -8.51 1.06 11.50
CA ALA A 99 -9.43 2.11 11.91
C ALA A 99 -10.62 2.25 10.95
N ASN A 100 -11.27 1.14 10.61
CA ASN A 100 -12.52 1.12 9.87
C ASN A 100 -13.62 0.39 10.68
N ALA A 101 -14.88 0.75 10.46
CA ALA A 101 -15.99 0.25 11.26
C ALA A 101 -16.10 -1.28 11.29
N ALA A 102 -15.77 -1.95 10.16
CA ALA A 102 -15.86 -3.41 10.08
C ALA A 102 -14.82 -4.11 10.99
N ARG A 103 -13.60 -3.59 11.06
CA ARG A 103 -12.55 -4.16 11.92
C ARG A 103 -12.71 -3.73 13.38
N LEU A 104 -13.03 -2.47 13.63
CA LEU A 104 -13.24 -1.94 14.99
C LEU A 104 -14.43 -2.59 15.70
N LYS A 105 -15.39 -3.12 14.96
CA LYS A 105 -16.49 -3.91 15.51
C LYS A 105 -16.03 -5.12 16.32
N LEU A 106 -14.89 -5.69 16.03
CA LEU A 106 -14.30 -6.79 16.80
C LEU A 106 -13.89 -6.36 18.23
N HIS A 107 -13.84 -5.06 18.47
CA HIS A 107 -13.42 -4.43 19.73
C HIS A 107 -14.49 -3.48 20.30
N ASP A 108 -15.75 -3.60 19.85
CA ASP A 108 -16.87 -2.73 20.24
C ASP A 108 -16.59 -1.21 20.03
N ALA A 109 -15.75 -0.88 19.02
CA ALA A 109 -15.30 0.48 18.72
C ALA A 109 -15.68 0.94 17.30
N GLN A 110 -16.65 0.29 16.64
CA GLN A 110 -17.04 0.56 15.23
C GLN A 110 -17.46 2.02 14.98
N ASP A 111 -18.00 2.70 15.98
CA ASP A 111 -18.47 4.09 15.89
C ASP A 111 -17.32 5.13 16.06
N ARG A 112 -16.09 4.66 16.18
CA ARG A 112 -14.90 5.49 16.43
C ARG A 112 -13.93 5.56 15.23
N ALA A 113 -14.34 5.08 14.06
CA ALA A 113 -13.45 5.01 12.88
C ALA A 113 -12.92 6.40 12.50
N PHE A 114 -13.78 7.40 12.38
CA PHE A 114 -13.39 8.78 12.14
C PHE A 114 -12.47 9.34 13.24
N GLU A 115 -12.83 9.18 14.50
CA GLU A 115 -12.07 9.68 15.66
C GLU A 115 -10.65 9.11 15.67
N LEU A 116 -10.52 7.77 15.61
CA LEU A 116 -9.24 7.09 15.71
C LEU A 116 -8.32 7.39 14.53
N SER A 117 -8.89 7.48 13.33
CA SER A 117 -8.16 7.87 12.11
C SER A 117 -7.65 9.31 12.21
N LYS A 118 -8.49 10.23 12.70
CA LYS A 118 -8.14 11.63 12.88
C LYS A 118 -6.99 11.79 13.89
N ILE A 119 -7.11 11.19 15.07
CA ILE A 119 -6.07 11.26 16.11
C ILE A 119 -4.75 10.66 15.63
N ALA A 120 -4.79 9.52 14.90
CA ALA A 120 -3.60 8.92 14.32
C ALA A 120 -2.87 9.89 13.37
N ALA A 121 -3.63 10.60 12.52
CA ALA A 121 -3.09 11.57 11.59
C ALA A 121 -2.60 12.85 12.29
N GLU A 122 -3.29 13.33 13.33
CA GLU A 122 -2.86 14.49 14.14
C GLU A 122 -1.52 14.22 14.83
N ILE A 123 -1.35 13.05 15.46
CA ILE A 123 -0.06 12.65 16.06
C ILE A 123 1.04 12.59 14.99
N ALA A 124 0.72 12.04 13.80
CA ALA A 124 1.66 11.94 12.71
C ALA A 124 2.05 13.32 12.15
N ARG A 125 1.07 14.23 12.01
CA ARG A 125 1.31 15.60 11.53
C ARG A 125 2.22 16.38 12.44
N ASP A 126 2.00 16.30 13.77
CA ASP A 126 2.88 16.92 14.78
C ASP A 126 4.35 16.47 14.60
N ILE A 127 4.57 15.18 14.35
CA ILE A 127 5.91 14.62 14.15
C ILE A 127 6.52 15.09 12.83
N ALA A 128 5.74 15.07 11.75
CA ALA A 128 6.22 15.48 10.43
C ALA A 128 6.54 16.99 10.40
N ASP A 129 5.75 17.83 11.05
CA ASP A 129 5.97 19.28 11.12
C ASP A 129 7.20 19.65 11.99
N ALA A 130 7.56 18.78 12.94
CA ALA A 130 8.74 18.96 13.79
C ALA A 130 10.03 18.35 13.19
N ALA A 131 9.93 17.62 12.07
CA ALA A 131 11.08 16.97 11.43
C ALA A 131 12.01 18.01 10.78
N ASP A 132 13.33 17.67 10.69
CA ASP A 132 14.36 18.50 10.07
C ASP A 132 14.39 18.39 8.53
N HIS A 133 13.55 17.51 7.95
CA HIS A 133 13.38 17.31 6.53
C HIS A 133 11.89 17.14 6.17
N THR A 134 11.56 17.30 4.90
CA THR A 134 10.18 17.09 4.45
C THR A 134 9.77 15.62 4.57
N VAL A 135 8.70 15.38 5.32
CA VAL A 135 8.13 14.04 5.54
C VAL A 135 6.64 14.05 5.21
N ILE A 136 6.20 13.05 4.48
CA ILE A 136 4.81 12.86 4.08
C ILE A 136 4.08 12.00 5.11
N VAL A 137 2.94 12.47 5.57
CA VAL A 137 2.01 11.71 6.42
C VAL A 137 1.05 10.93 5.53
N ALA A 138 1.22 9.61 5.47
CA ALA A 138 0.34 8.71 4.73
C ALA A 138 -0.67 8.05 5.68
N GLY A 139 -1.95 8.32 5.47
CA GLY A 139 -3.03 7.73 6.25
C GLY A 139 -3.23 6.25 5.89
N SER A 140 -2.80 5.33 6.75
CA SER A 140 -2.93 3.89 6.52
C SER A 140 -4.39 3.44 6.58
N VAL A 141 -4.82 2.69 5.56
CA VAL A 141 -6.15 2.10 5.42
C VAL A 141 -6.01 0.64 5.04
N GLY A 142 -6.28 -0.26 5.98
CA GLY A 142 -6.26 -1.70 5.72
C GLY A 142 -7.59 -2.24 5.19
N PRO A 143 -7.64 -3.52 4.80
CA PRO A 143 -8.86 -4.16 4.34
C PRO A 143 -9.94 -4.21 5.42
N THR A 144 -11.20 -4.27 5.02
CA THR A 144 -12.35 -4.40 5.93
C THR A 144 -12.32 -5.72 6.71
N GLY A 145 -11.67 -6.75 6.14
CA GLY A 145 -11.71 -8.11 6.67
C GLY A 145 -12.95 -8.90 6.26
N GLU A 146 -13.88 -8.24 5.57
CA GLU A 146 -15.10 -8.84 5.03
C GLU A 146 -14.90 -9.26 3.56
N ILE A 147 -15.67 -10.23 3.10
CA ILE A 147 -15.64 -10.66 1.69
C ILE A 147 -16.70 -9.89 0.92
N MET A 148 -16.25 -9.25 -0.16
CA MET A 148 -17.11 -8.47 -1.06
C MET A 148 -18.08 -9.35 -1.87
N GLN A 149 -19.24 -8.78 -2.21
CA GLN A 149 -20.14 -9.40 -3.18
C GLN A 149 -19.44 -9.57 -4.55
N PRO A 150 -19.78 -10.61 -5.34
CA PRO A 150 -20.87 -11.58 -5.11
C PRO A 150 -20.46 -12.79 -4.24
N VAL A 151 -19.22 -12.93 -3.84
CA VAL A 151 -18.73 -14.08 -3.07
C VAL A 151 -19.14 -13.99 -1.61
N GLY A 152 -19.00 -12.83 -0.98
CA GLY A 152 -19.40 -12.53 0.38
C GLY A 152 -20.65 -11.66 0.46
N SER A 153 -20.83 -11.00 1.61
CA SER A 153 -22.02 -10.21 1.92
C SER A 153 -21.80 -8.69 1.78
N LEU A 154 -20.55 -8.22 1.85
CA LEU A 154 -20.25 -6.78 1.82
C LEU A 154 -20.52 -6.20 0.43
N SER A 155 -21.46 -5.27 0.34
CA SER A 155 -21.74 -4.57 -0.92
C SER A 155 -20.66 -3.54 -1.24
N HIS A 156 -20.52 -3.17 -2.52
CA HIS A 156 -19.61 -2.10 -2.92
C HIS A 156 -19.95 -0.77 -2.22
N ALA A 157 -21.23 -0.41 -2.17
CA ALA A 157 -21.68 0.82 -1.53
C ALA A 157 -21.32 0.86 -0.03
N ASP A 158 -21.56 -0.23 0.70
CA ASP A 158 -21.21 -0.30 2.12
C ASP A 158 -19.69 -0.24 2.34
N ALA A 159 -18.90 -0.88 1.47
CA ALA A 159 -17.44 -0.77 1.54
C ALA A 159 -16.95 0.65 1.28
N VAL A 160 -17.54 1.37 0.32
CA VAL A 160 -17.24 2.79 0.07
C VAL A 160 -17.52 3.64 1.30
N GLU A 161 -18.67 3.46 1.98
CA GLU A 161 -18.99 4.21 3.21
C GLU A 161 -17.99 3.92 4.33
N ILE A 162 -17.60 2.64 4.52
CA ILE A 162 -16.61 2.23 5.53
C ILE A 162 -15.26 2.93 5.28
N PHE A 163 -14.76 2.92 4.05
CA PHE A 163 -13.49 3.57 3.71
C PHE A 163 -13.59 5.10 3.71
N HIS A 164 -14.74 5.66 3.35
CA HIS A 164 -14.97 7.10 3.32
C HIS A 164 -14.89 7.71 4.73
N GLU A 165 -15.49 7.09 5.74
CA GLU A 165 -15.41 7.55 7.13
C GLU A 165 -13.95 7.61 7.62
N THR A 166 -13.17 6.56 7.33
CA THR A 166 -11.73 6.51 7.64
C THR A 166 -10.97 7.64 6.93
N ALA A 167 -11.22 7.83 5.62
CA ALA A 167 -10.57 8.85 4.80
C ALA A 167 -10.86 10.28 5.29
N GLU A 168 -12.12 10.55 5.67
CA GLU A 168 -12.51 11.85 6.25
C GLU A 168 -11.78 12.11 7.58
N GLY A 169 -11.64 11.10 8.43
CA GLY A 169 -10.86 11.19 9.67
C GLY A 169 -9.40 11.51 9.39
N LEU A 170 -8.76 10.77 8.49
CA LEU A 170 -7.36 10.99 8.09
C LEU A 170 -7.13 12.40 7.52
N LYS A 171 -8.00 12.85 6.62
CA LYS A 171 -7.96 14.21 6.05
C LYS A 171 -8.11 15.28 7.14
N ALA A 172 -9.09 15.12 8.03
CA ALA A 172 -9.34 16.04 9.13
C ALA A 172 -8.16 16.11 10.14
N GLY A 173 -7.39 15.03 10.29
CA GLY A 173 -6.20 14.96 11.11
C GLY A 173 -4.92 15.45 10.41
N GLY A 174 -4.98 15.83 9.13
CA GLY A 174 -3.85 16.41 8.40
C GLY A 174 -2.96 15.41 7.68
N ALA A 175 -3.48 14.23 7.31
CA ALA A 175 -2.78 13.33 6.40
C ALA A 175 -2.63 13.99 5.02
N ASP A 176 -1.44 13.87 4.41
CA ASP A 176 -1.15 14.39 3.07
C ASP A 176 -1.75 13.50 1.98
N VAL A 177 -1.83 12.20 2.24
CA VAL A 177 -2.29 11.18 1.30
C VAL A 177 -2.96 10.02 2.06
N ALA A 178 -4.05 9.47 1.54
CA ALA A 178 -4.56 8.17 2.00
C ALA A 178 -3.73 7.05 1.37
N TRP A 179 -3.50 5.96 2.12
CA TRP A 179 -2.74 4.82 1.63
C TRP A 179 -3.47 3.52 1.96
N VAL A 180 -4.22 3.01 0.98
CA VAL A 180 -4.81 1.68 1.14
C VAL A 180 -3.74 0.61 0.95
N GLU A 181 -3.64 -0.33 1.90
CA GLU A 181 -2.57 -1.34 1.88
C GLU A 181 -3.07 -2.74 2.21
N THR A 182 -2.33 -3.75 1.74
CA THR A 182 -2.57 -5.17 2.03
C THR A 182 -3.93 -5.67 1.53
N ILE A 183 -4.48 -5.02 0.52
CA ILE A 183 -5.72 -5.44 -0.14
C ILE A 183 -5.47 -6.71 -0.96
N SER A 184 -6.47 -7.57 -1.08
CA SER A 184 -6.39 -8.81 -1.83
C SER A 184 -7.38 -8.93 -3.00
N SER A 185 -8.44 -8.09 -3.05
CA SER A 185 -9.46 -8.11 -4.11
C SER A 185 -9.50 -6.80 -4.89
N MET A 186 -9.86 -6.90 -6.17
CA MET A 186 -10.04 -5.71 -7.02
C MET A 186 -11.26 -4.89 -6.62
N GLU A 187 -12.31 -5.56 -6.16
CA GLU A 187 -13.57 -4.95 -5.72
C GLU A 187 -13.34 -4.05 -4.51
N GLU A 188 -12.59 -4.52 -3.52
CA GLU A 188 -12.29 -3.75 -2.32
C GLU A 188 -11.34 -2.59 -2.62
N PHE A 189 -10.35 -2.80 -3.49
CA PHE A 189 -9.44 -1.73 -3.95
C PHE A 189 -10.20 -0.62 -4.69
N ALA A 190 -11.19 -0.99 -5.54
CA ALA A 190 -12.02 -0.04 -6.24
C ALA A 190 -12.96 0.74 -5.29
N ALA A 191 -13.50 0.10 -4.26
CA ALA A 191 -14.31 0.77 -3.25
C ALA A 191 -13.50 1.80 -2.44
N ALA A 192 -12.25 1.48 -2.08
CA ALA A 192 -11.34 2.41 -1.44
C ALA A 192 -11.01 3.61 -2.35
N ALA A 193 -10.73 3.37 -3.64
CA ALA A 193 -10.49 4.43 -4.62
C ALA A 193 -11.66 5.41 -4.75
N GLU A 194 -12.90 4.90 -4.79
CA GLU A 194 -14.11 5.73 -4.81
C GLU A 194 -14.27 6.53 -3.51
N ALA A 195 -14.03 5.90 -2.38
CA ALA A 195 -14.10 6.56 -1.07
C ALA A 195 -13.12 7.73 -0.96
N PHE A 196 -11.87 7.56 -1.42
CA PHE A 196 -10.85 8.61 -1.41
C PHE A 196 -11.18 9.75 -2.38
N ALA A 197 -11.75 9.44 -3.54
CA ALA A 197 -12.25 10.44 -4.47
C ALA A 197 -13.39 11.28 -3.84
N ARG A 198 -14.31 10.64 -3.11
CA ARG A 198 -15.40 11.33 -2.39
C ARG A 198 -14.89 12.21 -1.25
N ALA A 199 -13.88 11.74 -0.52
CA ALA A 199 -13.22 12.50 0.55
C ALA A 199 -12.33 13.62 0.00
N ASP A 200 -12.10 13.69 -1.32
CA ASP A 200 -11.18 14.63 -1.96
C ASP A 200 -9.81 14.61 -1.26
N ILE A 201 -9.21 13.41 -1.16
CA ILE A 201 -7.87 13.20 -0.65
C ILE A 201 -7.03 12.45 -1.70
N PRO A 202 -5.79 12.91 -2.00
CA PRO A 202 -4.86 12.15 -2.85
C PRO A 202 -4.58 10.79 -2.23
N TRP A 203 -4.23 9.77 -3.05
CA TRP A 203 -4.06 8.44 -2.50
C TRP A 203 -3.01 7.58 -3.19
N CYS A 204 -2.54 6.59 -2.44
CA CYS A 204 -1.71 5.48 -2.89
C CYS A 204 -2.39 4.14 -2.57
N GLY A 205 -1.97 3.06 -3.25
CA GLY A 205 -2.55 1.76 -2.94
C GLY A 205 -1.62 0.57 -3.21
N THR A 206 -1.62 -0.40 -2.30
CA THR A 206 -0.84 -1.63 -2.44
C THR A 206 -1.68 -2.88 -2.17
N MET A 207 -1.36 -3.96 -2.89
CA MET A 207 -1.92 -5.28 -2.65
C MET A 207 -0.86 -6.24 -2.11
N SER A 208 -1.30 -7.29 -1.40
CA SER A 208 -0.44 -8.37 -0.96
C SER A 208 -0.49 -9.56 -1.92
N PHE A 209 0.66 -9.88 -2.54
CA PHE A 209 0.82 -10.98 -3.50
C PHE A 209 1.48 -12.18 -2.81
N ASP A 210 0.75 -12.84 -1.94
CA ASP A 210 1.24 -13.90 -1.03
C ASP A 210 0.93 -15.34 -1.50
N THR A 211 0.23 -15.47 -2.62
CA THR A 211 -0.22 -16.75 -3.15
C THR A 211 0.38 -17.00 -4.54
N ALA A 212 1.62 -17.49 -4.57
CA ALA A 212 2.31 -17.85 -5.81
C ALA A 212 2.29 -16.72 -6.86
N GLY A 213 2.68 -15.50 -6.45
CA GLY A 213 2.71 -14.31 -7.30
C GLY A 213 1.33 -13.67 -7.58
N ARG A 214 0.30 -14.10 -6.84
CA ARG A 214 -1.05 -13.55 -6.87
C ARG A 214 -1.50 -13.16 -5.47
N THR A 215 -2.51 -12.30 -5.38
CA THR A 215 -3.21 -12.10 -4.11
C THR A 215 -4.03 -13.36 -3.74
N MET A 216 -4.50 -13.45 -2.50
CA MET A 216 -5.42 -14.53 -2.07
C MET A 216 -6.66 -14.65 -2.96
N MET A 217 -7.13 -13.54 -3.53
CA MET A 217 -8.27 -13.51 -4.45
C MET A 217 -7.88 -13.74 -5.93
N GLY A 218 -6.61 -14.10 -6.20
CA GLY A 218 -6.11 -14.47 -7.52
C GLY A 218 -5.73 -13.29 -8.43
N VAL A 219 -5.67 -12.07 -7.91
CA VAL A 219 -5.28 -10.88 -8.66
C VAL A 219 -3.80 -10.95 -9.00
N THR A 220 -3.44 -10.68 -10.26
CA THR A 220 -2.06 -10.56 -10.72
C THR A 220 -1.63 -9.10 -10.78
N THR A 221 -0.31 -8.85 -10.89
CA THR A 221 0.23 -7.50 -11.13
C THR A 221 -0.40 -6.85 -12.35
N LYS A 222 -0.56 -7.60 -13.43
CA LYS A 222 -1.21 -7.14 -14.67
C LYS A 222 -2.68 -6.75 -14.45
N ASN A 223 -3.42 -7.52 -13.63
CA ASN A 223 -4.81 -7.17 -13.29
C ASN A 223 -4.88 -5.86 -12.50
N LEU A 224 -3.99 -5.68 -11.51
CA LEU A 224 -3.94 -4.45 -10.73
C LEU A 224 -3.56 -3.24 -11.59
N THR A 225 -2.55 -3.36 -12.46
CA THR A 225 -2.17 -2.29 -13.40
C THR A 225 -3.35 -1.90 -14.29
N ALA A 226 -4.04 -2.89 -14.88
CA ALA A 226 -5.20 -2.63 -15.72
C ALA A 226 -6.35 -1.96 -14.95
N LEU A 227 -6.59 -2.36 -13.68
CA LEU A 227 -7.61 -1.76 -12.84
C LEU A 227 -7.30 -0.29 -12.56
N VAL A 228 -6.06 0.02 -12.17
CA VAL A 228 -5.62 1.39 -11.84
C VAL A 228 -5.83 2.35 -13.00
N GLU A 229 -5.63 1.91 -14.23
CA GLU A 229 -5.85 2.74 -15.42
C GLU A 229 -7.34 3.01 -15.73
N THR A 230 -8.27 2.31 -15.05
CA THR A 230 -9.72 2.56 -15.21
C THR A 230 -10.25 3.66 -14.30
N PHE A 231 -9.50 4.07 -13.29
CA PHE A 231 -9.98 5.04 -12.30
C PHE A 231 -9.98 6.48 -12.84
N GLU A 232 -11.06 7.20 -12.61
CA GLU A 232 -11.12 8.65 -12.90
C GLU A 232 -10.16 9.45 -12.00
N ASN A 233 -9.99 9.01 -10.73
CA ASN A 233 -9.01 9.53 -9.78
C ASN A 233 -7.99 8.42 -9.45
N PRO A 234 -6.99 8.17 -10.31
CA PRO A 234 -6.05 7.10 -10.09
C PRO A 234 -5.06 7.43 -8.96
N PRO A 235 -4.44 6.42 -8.33
CA PRO A 235 -3.46 6.65 -7.27
C PRO A 235 -2.21 7.36 -7.79
N ILE A 236 -1.57 8.16 -6.92
CA ILE A 236 -0.25 8.75 -7.19
C ILE A 236 0.79 7.66 -7.42
N ALA A 237 0.73 6.62 -6.59
CA ALA A 237 1.59 5.45 -6.68
C ALA A 237 0.82 4.20 -6.28
N PHE A 238 1.15 3.06 -6.89
CA PHE A 238 0.56 1.77 -6.53
C PHE A 238 1.60 0.65 -6.57
N GLY A 239 1.28 -0.51 -6.02
CA GLY A 239 2.24 -1.59 -6.04
C GLY A 239 1.93 -2.74 -5.10
N ALA A 240 2.97 -3.21 -4.39
CA ALA A 240 2.88 -4.36 -3.51
C ALA A 240 3.46 -4.11 -2.13
N ASN A 241 2.85 -4.71 -1.12
CA ASN A 241 3.38 -4.74 0.24
C ASN A 241 3.18 -6.11 0.88
N CYS A 242 3.88 -6.35 1.98
CA CYS A 242 3.79 -7.58 2.76
C CYS A 242 4.18 -8.84 1.94
N GLY A 243 3.29 -9.83 1.82
CA GLY A 243 3.55 -11.07 1.10
C GLY A 243 4.47 -12.03 1.86
N THR A 244 5.14 -12.92 1.13
CA THR A 244 5.91 -14.03 1.67
C THR A 244 7.38 -13.71 1.97
N GLY A 245 7.88 -12.54 1.56
CA GLY A 245 9.26 -12.13 1.81
C GLY A 245 9.83 -11.22 0.73
N ALA A 246 11.07 -10.76 0.94
CA ALA A 246 11.71 -9.76 0.08
C ALA A 246 11.93 -10.27 -1.36
N SER A 247 12.33 -11.53 -1.55
CA SER A 247 12.57 -12.12 -2.88
C SER A 247 11.27 -12.17 -3.71
N ASP A 248 10.19 -12.70 -3.15
CA ASP A 248 8.91 -12.78 -3.86
C ASP A 248 8.33 -11.38 -4.16
N LEU A 249 8.51 -10.42 -3.24
CA LEU A 249 8.08 -9.04 -3.48
C LEU A 249 8.87 -8.40 -4.63
N LEU A 250 10.19 -8.58 -4.71
CA LEU A 250 10.99 -8.06 -5.82
C LEU A 250 10.54 -8.65 -7.16
N ARG A 251 10.27 -9.96 -7.21
CA ARG A 251 9.70 -10.60 -8.40
C ARG A 251 8.34 -9.99 -8.77
N THR A 252 7.50 -9.70 -7.78
CA THR A 252 6.21 -9.02 -7.98
C THR A 252 6.41 -7.61 -8.54
N VAL A 253 7.39 -6.85 -8.02
CA VAL A 253 7.71 -5.49 -8.49
C VAL A 253 8.12 -5.48 -9.96
N LEU A 254 8.91 -6.47 -10.42
CA LEU A 254 9.24 -6.63 -11.84
C LEU A 254 8.00 -6.79 -12.72
N GLY A 255 6.92 -7.35 -12.19
CA GLY A 255 5.63 -7.49 -12.89
C GLY A 255 4.88 -6.18 -13.12
N PHE A 256 5.35 -5.05 -12.57
CA PHE A 256 4.82 -3.70 -12.81
C PHE A 256 5.67 -2.87 -13.77
N ALA A 257 6.71 -3.45 -14.40
CA ALA A 257 7.67 -2.73 -15.24
C ALA A 257 7.04 -1.96 -16.42
N ASP A 258 5.89 -2.41 -16.92
CA ASP A 258 5.17 -1.75 -18.02
C ASP A 258 4.29 -0.57 -17.57
N SER A 259 4.27 -0.23 -16.27
CA SER A 259 3.47 0.87 -15.75
C SER A 259 4.19 2.21 -15.89
N ASP A 260 3.48 3.22 -16.38
CA ASP A 260 3.94 4.61 -16.41
C ASP A 260 3.80 5.32 -15.05
N ARG A 261 3.16 4.67 -14.04
CA ARG A 261 2.95 5.23 -12.71
C ARG A 261 4.06 4.82 -11.75
N ALA A 262 4.22 5.62 -10.71
CA ALA A 262 5.15 5.28 -9.63
C ALA A 262 4.77 3.95 -8.96
N VAL A 263 5.73 3.05 -8.83
CA VAL A 263 5.56 1.73 -8.21
C VAL A 263 6.03 1.76 -6.76
N ILE A 264 5.25 1.13 -5.88
CA ILE A 264 5.53 0.97 -4.45
C ILE A 264 6.02 -0.46 -4.19
N ALA A 265 7.09 -0.57 -3.39
CA ALA A 265 7.63 -1.83 -2.89
C ALA A 265 7.85 -1.75 -1.37
N LYS A 266 6.99 -2.38 -0.55
CA LYS A 266 7.16 -2.48 0.91
C LYS A 266 7.27 -3.93 1.34
N GLY A 267 8.51 -4.47 1.41
CA GLY A 267 8.80 -5.87 1.72
C GLY A 267 8.87 -6.18 3.20
N ASN A 268 8.55 -7.43 3.56
CA ASN A 268 8.81 -7.94 4.89
C ASN A 268 10.32 -8.12 5.12
N ALA A 269 10.78 -7.90 6.36
CA ALA A 269 12.16 -8.18 6.76
C ALA A 269 12.39 -9.69 6.94
N GLY A 270 12.38 -10.42 5.82
CA GLY A 270 12.48 -11.87 5.78
C GLY A 270 11.11 -12.60 5.81
N ILE A 271 11.17 -13.92 5.93
CA ILE A 271 9.98 -14.77 6.00
C ILE A 271 9.55 -14.92 7.46
N PRO A 272 8.25 -14.73 7.80
CA PRO A 272 7.78 -14.91 9.16
C PRO A 272 8.00 -16.35 9.64
N LYS A 273 8.63 -16.53 10.82
CA LYS A 273 8.83 -17.78 11.50
C LYS A 273 8.17 -17.76 12.87
N TYR A 274 7.49 -18.82 13.24
CA TYR A 274 6.92 -18.94 14.57
C TYR A 274 7.94 -19.59 15.51
N VAL A 275 8.48 -18.83 16.44
CA VAL A 275 9.50 -19.29 17.40
C VAL A 275 9.05 -18.92 18.80
N ASP A 276 8.98 -19.88 19.71
CA ASP A 276 8.66 -19.71 21.14
C ASP A 276 7.38 -18.87 21.42
N GLY A 277 6.34 -19.07 20.58
CA GLY A 277 5.06 -18.37 20.74
C GLY A 277 4.98 -17.01 20.07
N HIS A 278 6.04 -16.55 19.39
CA HIS A 278 6.12 -15.25 18.74
C HIS A 278 6.45 -15.38 17.24
N ILE A 279 5.96 -14.43 16.47
CA ILE A 279 6.35 -14.28 15.06
C ILE A 279 7.71 -13.55 15.03
N HIS A 280 8.69 -14.21 14.45
CA HIS A 280 10.04 -13.70 14.27
C HIS A 280 10.33 -13.50 12.78
N TYR A 281 11.02 -12.39 12.45
CA TYR A 281 11.52 -12.08 11.11
C TYR A 281 13.04 -12.08 11.16
N ASP A 282 13.69 -12.75 10.22
CA ASP A 282 15.14 -12.98 10.20
C ASP A 282 15.91 -12.11 9.18
N GLY A 283 15.22 -11.17 8.54
CA GLY A 283 15.86 -10.21 7.66
C GLY A 283 16.75 -9.25 8.45
N THR A 284 18.03 -9.19 8.09
CA THR A 284 18.98 -8.27 8.74
C THR A 284 18.89 -6.85 8.16
N PRO A 285 19.37 -5.81 8.86
CA PRO A 285 19.46 -4.46 8.32
C PRO A 285 20.22 -4.39 6.99
N GLU A 286 21.31 -5.14 6.83
CA GLU A 286 22.09 -5.22 5.59
C GLU A 286 21.29 -5.82 4.44
N LEU A 287 20.54 -6.91 4.71
CA LEU A 287 19.65 -7.53 3.72
C LEU A 287 18.58 -6.55 3.25
N MET A 288 18.00 -5.77 4.16
CA MET A 288 17.00 -4.76 3.79
C MET A 288 17.61 -3.57 3.03
N GLY A 289 18.88 -3.23 3.28
CA GLY A 289 19.63 -2.29 2.45
C GLY A 289 19.80 -2.78 1.01
N GLU A 290 20.20 -4.04 0.82
CA GLU A 290 20.31 -4.65 -0.52
C GLU A 290 18.93 -4.79 -1.19
N TYR A 291 17.89 -5.18 -0.43
CA TYR A 291 16.52 -5.16 -0.91
C TYR A 291 16.11 -3.79 -1.48
N ALA A 292 16.46 -2.70 -0.79
CA ALA A 292 16.09 -1.35 -1.23
C ALA A 292 16.77 -0.98 -2.56
N LEU A 293 18.03 -1.39 -2.77
CA LEU A 293 18.74 -1.19 -4.04
C LEU A 293 18.10 -1.99 -5.16
N LEU A 294 17.75 -3.24 -4.92
CA LEU A 294 17.11 -4.11 -5.91
C LEU A 294 15.71 -3.63 -6.26
N ALA A 295 14.92 -3.20 -5.26
CA ALA A 295 13.59 -2.65 -5.48
C ALA A 295 13.62 -1.38 -6.34
N ARG A 296 14.55 -0.45 -6.05
CA ARG A 296 14.77 0.74 -6.87
C ARG A 296 15.16 0.36 -8.29
N ALA A 297 16.08 -0.59 -8.46
CA ALA A 297 16.53 -1.05 -9.78
C ALA A 297 15.41 -1.78 -10.56
N ALA A 298 14.51 -2.48 -9.86
CA ALA A 298 13.30 -3.07 -10.45
C ALA A 298 12.23 -2.04 -10.85
N GLY A 299 12.47 -0.74 -10.59
CA GLY A 299 11.60 0.36 -11.00
C GLY A 299 10.74 0.96 -9.88
N ALA A 300 10.84 0.47 -8.64
CA ALA A 300 10.11 1.07 -7.52
C ALA A 300 10.56 2.51 -7.26
N LYS A 301 9.58 3.40 -7.09
CA LYS A 301 9.77 4.82 -6.76
C LYS A 301 9.53 5.13 -5.29
N ILE A 302 8.78 4.28 -4.61
CA ILE A 302 8.61 4.35 -3.15
C ILE A 302 9.01 2.97 -2.62
N VAL A 303 10.07 2.94 -1.82
CA VAL A 303 10.64 1.71 -1.26
C VAL A 303 10.53 1.76 0.25
N GLY A 304 10.06 0.71 0.87
CA GLY A 304 9.92 0.65 2.32
C GLY A 304 9.90 -0.78 2.84
N GLY A 305 9.73 -0.90 4.14
CA GLY A 305 9.53 -2.16 4.81
C GLY A 305 8.07 -2.42 5.16
N CYS A 306 7.75 -3.68 5.44
CA CYS A 306 6.49 -4.11 6.03
C CYS A 306 6.82 -4.92 7.30
N CYS A 307 6.14 -6.01 7.57
CA CYS A 307 6.32 -6.78 8.80
C CYS A 307 7.79 -7.10 9.12
N GLY A 308 8.16 -6.99 10.38
CA GLY A 308 9.52 -7.22 10.88
C GLY A 308 10.50 -6.05 10.68
N THR A 309 10.15 -5.05 9.87
CA THR A 309 11.06 -3.92 9.60
C THR A 309 11.06 -2.93 10.75
N GLN A 310 12.23 -2.71 11.34
CA GLN A 310 12.48 -1.80 12.46
C GLN A 310 13.26 -0.55 12.00
N PRO A 311 13.39 0.49 12.83
CA PRO A 311 14.16 1.69 12.48
C PRO A 311 15.59 1.44 12.04
N GLU A 312 16.25 0.40 12.55
CA GLU A 312 17.62 0.03 12.15
C GLU A 312 17.67 -0.44 10.68
N HIS A 313 16.69 -1.24 10.25
CA HIS A 313 16.54 -1.64 8.83
C HIS A 313 16.36 -0.41 7.94
N LEU A 314 15.51 0.55 8.36
CA LEU A 314 15.27 1.78 7.61
C LEU A 314 16.53 2.63 7.45
N ARG A 315 17.38 2.74 8.50
CA ARG A 315 18.67 3.44 8.39
C ARG A 315 19.59 2.81 7.34
N HIS A 316 19.63 1.48 7.27
CA HIS A 316 20.41 0.78 6.24
C HIS A 316 19.84 0.97 4.85
N MET A 317 18.51 0.90 4.72
CA MET A 317 17.82 1.20 3.45
C MET A 317 18.08 2.64 3.00
N ARG A 318 18.03 3.62 3.92
CA ARG A 318 18.35 5.03 3.62
C ARG A 318 19.77 5.19 3.12
N ALA A 319 20.75 4.66 3.85
CA ALA A 319 22.14 4.72 3.48
C ALA A 319 22.42 4.06 2.11
N ALA A 320 21.76 2.93 1.84
CA ALA A 320 21.83 2.24 0.57
C ALA A 320 21.24 3.10 -0.57
N LEU A 321 20.04 3.67 -0.40
CA LEU A 321 19.40 4.52 -1.39
C LEU A 321 20.17 5.81 -1.67
N ASP A 322 20.78 6.42 -0.65
CA ASP A 322 21.61 7.64 -0.80
C ASP A 322 22.89 7.40 -1.58
N SER A 323 23.45 6.20 -1.48
CA SER A 323 24.65 5.78 -2.21
C SER A 323 24.34 5.06 -3.54
N ALA A 324 23.06 4.89 -3.88
CA ALA A 324 22.65 4.10 -5.03
C ALA A 324 23.06 4.74 -6.34
N VAL A 325 23.65 3.94 -7.21
CA VAL A 325 23.89 4.27 -8.62
C VAL A 325 22.81 3.63 -9.50
N ASP A 326 22.54 4.22 -10.65
CA ASP A 326 21.58 3.64 -11.58
C ASP A 326 22.15 2.33 -12.15
N ARG A 327 21.32 1.30 -12.17
CA ARG A 327 21.62 -0.03 -12.70
C ARG A 327 20.40 -0.57 -13.43
N GLU A 328 20.61 -1.58 -14.26
CA GLU A 328 19.53 -2.32 -14.90
C GLU A 328 18.67 -3.06 -13.87
N ALA A 329 17.43 -3.38 -14.27
CA ALA A 329 16.54 -4.19 -13.46
C ALA A 329 17.18 -5.55 -13.12
N PRO A 330 17.06 -6.03 -11.87
CA PRO A 330 17.69 -7.27 -11.48
C PRO A 330 17.05 -8.47 -12.19
N THR A 331 17.88 -9.44 -12.52
CA THR A 331 17.43 -10.76 -12.98
C THR A 331 16.88 -11.57 -11.80
N LEU A 332 16.08 -12.60 -12.09
CA LEU A 332 15.56 -13.52 -11.04
C LEU A 332 16.71 -14.22 -10.30
N ASP A 333 17.78 -14.58 -10.98
CA ASP A 333 18.96 -15.22 -10.37
C ASP A 333 19.70 -14.28 -9.41
N GLU A 334 19.82 -12.99 -9.74
CA GLU A 334 20.37 -11.97 -8.86
C GLU A 334 19.51 -11.79 -7.61
N ILE A 335 18.17 -11.74 -7.77
CA ILE A 335 17.23 -11.67 -6.63
C ILE A 335 17.41 -12.87 -5.72
N VAL A 336 17.42 -14.09 -6.27
CA VAL A 336 17.61 -15.33 -5.48
C VAL A 336 18.95 -15.34 -4.77
N SER A 337 20.02 -14.91 -5.45
CA SER A 337 21.36 -14.86 -4.86
C SER A 337 21.46 -13.90 -3.68
N ALA A 338 20.78 -12.75 -3.75
CA ALA A 338 20.83 -11.70 -2.75
C ALA A 338 19.82 -11.91 -1.60
N MET A 339 18.58 -12.32 -1.93
CA MET A 339 17.45 -12.37 -1.00
C MET A 339 17.04 -13.77 -0.56
N GLY A 340 17.58 -14.81 -1.19
CA GLY A 340 17.16 -16.20 -0.99
C GLY A 340 16.10 -16.65 -2.00
N PRO A 341 15.76 -17.96 -1.94
CA PRO A 341 14.87 -18.57 -2.92
C PRO A 341 13.44 -18.01 -2.85
N PHE A 342 12.75 -18.06 -3.98
CA PHE A 342 11.31 -17.78 -4.01
C PHE A 342 10.54 -18.88 -3.27
N THR A 343 9.42 -18.51 -2.66
CA THR A 343 8.52 -19.46 -1.95
C THR A 343 7.68 -20.30 -2.91
N SER A 344 7.58 -19.89 -4.18
CA SER A 344 6.86 -20.58 -5.25
C SER A 344 7.60 -20.48 -6.58
N GLU A 345 7.50 -21.53 -7.42
CA GLU A 345 7.99 -21.50 -8.80
C GLU A 345 7.17 -20.53 -9.69
N SER A 346 5.87 -20.37 -9.40
CA SER A 346 4.99 -19.48 -10.14
C SER A 346 5.21 -18.02 -9.75
N ASP A 347 5.21 -17.15 -10.75
CA ASP A 347 5.26 -15.68 -10.61
C ASP A 347 3.86 -15.03 -10.71
N GLY A 348 2.80 -15.84 -10.73
CA GLY A 348 1.42 -15.39 -10.88
C GLY A 348 0.98 -15.19 -12.34
N THR A 349 1.89 -15.26 -13.31
CA THR A 349 1.56 -15.12 -14.74
C THR A 349 1.11 -16.44 -15.37
N ASP A 350 1.50 -17.58 -14.78
CA ASP A 350 1.11 -18.90 -15.23
C ASP A 350 -0.40 -19.11 -15.09
N GLY A 351 -1.14 -19.06 -16.20
CA GLY A 351 -2.52 -19.53 -16.14
C GLY A 351 -3.59 -18.66 -16.75
N ASN A 352 -3.34 -18.11 -17.92
CA ASN A 352 -4.43 -17.82 -18.86
C ASN A 352 -4.71 -19.04 -19.79
N ASP A 353 -4.27 -20.23 -19.36
CA ASP A 353 -4.58 -21.47 -20.06
C ASP A 353 -5.80 -22.11 -19.40
N ASN A 354 -6.98 -21.98 -20.05
CA ASN A 354 -8.23 -22.63 -19.73
C ASN A 354 -8.17 -24.17 -19.96
N SER A 355 -7.01 -24.78 -19.74
CA SER A 355 -6.82 -26.21 -19.79
C SER A 355 -7.43 -26.86 -18.56
N PRO A 356 -8.40 -27.76 -18.68
CA PRO A 356 -8.95 -28.47 -17.53
C PRO A 356 -7.85 -29.26 -16.86
N ARG A 357 -7.53 -28.91 -15.59
CA ARG A 357 -6.57 -29.67 -14.77
C ARG A 357 -6.88 -31.15 -14.81
N ARG A 358 -6.07 -31.90 -15.51
CA ARG A 358 -6.13 -33.36 -15.60
C ARG A 358 -5.84 -33.91 -14.20
N ARG A 359 -6.90 -34.20 -13.40
CA ARG A 359 -6.82 -34.90 -12.13
C ARG A 359 -6.08 -36.23 -12.36
N LYS A 360 -4.81 -36.32 -11.98
CA LYS A 360 -4.10 -37.59 -11.87
C LYS A 360 -4.84 -38.42 -10.82
N ARG A 361 -5.66 -39.37 -11.26
CA ARG A 361 -6.20 -40.45 -10.39
C ARG A 361 -5.02 -41.18 -9.78
N ARG A 362 -4.77 -41.00 -8.48
CA ARG A 362 -3.96 -41.93 -7.72
C ARG A 362 -4.67 -43.29 -7.79
N ARG A 363 -4.08 -44.24 -8.52
CA ARG A 363 -4.41 -45.66 -8.39
C ARG A 363 -3.85 -46.10 -7.06
N ALA A 364 -4.73 -46.46 -6.12
CA ALA A 364 -4.36 -47.29 -4.96
C ALA A 364 -3.90 -48.66 -5.49
N ALA A 365 -2.75 -49.11 -5.06
CA ALA A 365 -2.31 -50.50 -5.02
C ALA A 365 -2.38 -50.95 -3.58
#